data_aac95515256e681f371f44641e9e6ad2
#
_entry.id   aac95515256e681f371f44641e9e6ad2
#
_cell.length_a   1.000
_cell.length_b   1.000
_cell.length_c   1.000
_cell.angle_alpha   90.00
_cell.angle_beta   90.00
_cell.angle_gamma   90.00
#
_symmetry.space_group_name_H-M   'P 1'
#
loop_
_entity.id
_entity.type
_entity.pdbx_description
1 polymer ?
#
loop_
_entity_poly.entity_id
_entity_poly.type
_entity_poly.pdbx_seq_one_letter_code
_entity_poly.pdbx_strand_id
1 'polypeptide(L)'
;MRRAMGETAVALARAAGYYNAGTVEFLVDQEKNFYFLEMNTRLQVEHPVTELVTGLDLVHLQILIAAGRKLPLTQNDLQLRGHAIELRVYAEDPDNNFFPSPGKITRLLSPSGPGIREDSGIYEGWTVPLDYDPMLAKLIAYAPTREQAIQRLRRALDEYFIGGVASNLGLFRDILEDDDFVAANIDTGYLDRLIPTRSSVVPRPNGNGEKVAAIAAALMQPIRNGRLPSTNNGVNGIAHSASDRWKRVARQEALRER
;
A
#
# COMPACT_ATOMS: atom_id res chain seq x y z
N MET A 1 -28.41 2.81 13.16
CA MET A 1 -27.61 1.58 13.18
C MET A 1 -26.27 1.79 13.90
N ARG A 2 -25.28 2.56 13.40
CA ARG A 2 -23.92 2.68 13.98
C ARG A 2 -23.91 2.91 15.51
N ARG A 3 -24.72 3.87 16.01
CA ARG A 3 -24.80 4.14 17.45
C ARG A 3 -25.31 2.93 18.24
N ALA A 4 -26.38 2.29 17.77
CA ALA A 4 -26.94 1.12 18.43
C ALA A 4 -25.96 -0.05 18.48
N MET A 5 -25.25 -0.33 17.39
CA MET A 5 -24.18 -1.35 17.37
C MET A 5 -23.07 -1.03 18.37
N GLY A 6 -22.62 0.23 18.43
CA GLY A 6 -21.59 0.65 19.38
C GLY A 6 -22.03 0.52 20.85
N GLU A 7 -23.26 0.92 21.16
CA GLU A 7 -23.86 0.77 22.49
C GLU A 7 -23.98 -0.71 22.89
N THR A 8 -24.39 -1.57 21.95
CA THR A 8 -24.47 -3.04 22.17
C THR A 8 -23.07 -3.63 22.39
N ALA A 9 -22.08 -3.24 21.61
CA ALA A 9 -20.69 -3.71 21.78
C ALA A 9 -20.13 -3.33 23.16
N VAL A 10 -20.38 -2.10 23.62
CA VAL A 10 -19.95 -1.64 24.96
C VAL A 10 -20.68 -2.41 26.06
N ALA A 11 -22.01 -2.64 25.90
CA ALA A 11 -22.79 -3.40 26.87
C ALA A 11 -22.29 -4.86 26.97
N LEU A 12 -21.99 -5.48 25.85
CA LEU A 12 -21.43 -6.84 25.79
C LEU A 12 -20.07 -6.92 26.52
N ALA A 13 -19.16 -6.00 26.20
CA ALA A 13 -17.84 -5.97 26.84
C ALA A 13 -17.93 -5.78 28.36
N ARG A 14 -18.85 -4.93 28.82
CA ARG A 14 -19.11 -4.72 30.25
C ARG A 14 -19.69 -5.97 30.92
N ALA A 15 -20.66 -6.62 30.28
CA ALA A 15 -21.28 -7.84 30.81
C ALA A 15 -20.27 -8.99 30.93
N ALA A 16 -19.33 -9.06 29.99
CA ALA A 16 -18.24 -10.03 30.00
C ALA A 16 -17.07 -9.66 30.95
N GLY A 17 -17.09 -8.48 31.56
CA GLY A 17 -15.96 -7.99 32.37
C GLY A 17 -14.70 -7.77 31.54
N TYR A 18 -14.84 -7.55 30.22
CA TYR A 18 -13.70 -7.39 29.32
C TYR A 18 -13.09 -5.98 29.41
N TYR A 19 -11.80 -5.94 29.41
CA TYR A 19 -11.01 -4.69 29.38
C TYR A 19 -9.89 -4.79 28.34
N ASN A 20 -9.31 -3.64 27.97
CA ASN A 20 -8.32 -3.48 26.92
C ASN A 20 -8.95 -3.40 25.51
N ALA A 21 -8.14 -3.49 24.43
CA ALA A 21 -8.63 -3.36 23.07
C ALA A 21 -9.34 -4.64 22.60
N GLY A 22 -10.43 -4.46 21.87
CA GLY A 22 -11.17 -5.54 21.24
C GLY A 22 -12.13 -5.00 20.18
N THR A 23 -12.63 -5.91 19.35
CA THR A 23 -13.60 -5.61 18.30
C THR A 23 -14.75 -6.58 18.38
N VAL A 24 -15.97 -6.06 18.39
CA VAL A 24 -17.21 -6.86 18.30
C VAL A 24 -17.68 -6.84 16.86
N GLU A 25 -17.88 -8.01 16.29
CA GLU A 25 -18.37 -8.19 14.93
C GLU A 25 -19.85 -8.55 14.92
N PHE A 26 -20.57 -7.98 13.93
CA PHE A 26 -22.00 -8.20 13.74
C PHE A 26 -22.29 -8.57 12.30
N LEU A 27 -23.26 -9.46 12.10
CA LEU A 27 -23.92 -9.67 10.82
C LEU A 27 -25.03 -8.62 10.67
N VAL A 28 -25.18 -8.06 9.49
CA VAL A 28 -26.22 -7.07 9.17
C VAL A 28 -27.01 -7.56 7.98
N ASP A 29 -28.34 -7.67 8.12
CA ASP A 29 -29.25 -8.03 7.04
C ASP A 29 -29.62 -6.83 6.15
N GLN A 30 -30.39 -7.10 5.08
CA GLN A 30 -30.85 -6.07 4.14
C GLN A 30 -31.77 -5.03 4.79
N GLU A 31 -32.52 -5.43 5.81
CA GLU A 31 -33.42 -4.58 6.61
C GLU A 31 -32.65 -3.75 7.66
N LYS A 32 -31.31 -3.91 7.71
CA LYS A 32 -30.42 -3.24 8.68
C LYS A 32 -30.62 -3.70 10.13
N ASN A 33 -31.16 -4.90 10.35
CA ASN A 33 -31.04 -5.56 11.64
C ASN A 33 -29.62 -6.09 11.80
N PHE A 34 -29.11 -6.09 13.02
CA PHE A 34 -27.77 -6.59 13.30
C PHE A 34 -27.79 -7.66 14.37
N TYR A 35 -26.90 -8.65 14.21
CA TYR A 35 -26.81 -9.83 15.07
C TYR A 35 -25.36 -10.01 15.48
N PHE A 36 -25.12 -10.29 16.76
CA PHE A 36 -23.78 -10.57 17.26
C PHE A 36 -23.20 -11.78 16.53
N LEU A 37 -21.95 -11.68 16.08
CA LEU A 37 -21.20 -12.76 15.47
C LEU A 37 -20.12 -13.25 16.42
N GLU A 38 -19.12 -12.42 16.70
CA GLU A 38 -18.02 -12.75 17.59
C GLU A 38 -17.38 -11.52 18.21
N MET A 39 -16.47 -11.76 19.17
CA MET A 39 -15.60 -10.73 19.71
C MET A 39 -14.15 -11.16 19.56
N ASN A 40 -13.37 -10.34 18.86
CA ASN A 40 -11.92 -10.46 18.80
C ASN A 40 -11.31 -9.72 20.00
N THR A 41 -10.78 -10.48 20.95
CA THR A 41 -10.21 -9.97 22.21
C THR A 41 -8.75 -9.52 22.04
N ARG A 42 -8.47 -8.78 21.00
CA ARG A 42 -7.15 -8.31 20.59
C ARG A 42 -7.26 -7.06 19.73
N LEU A 43 -6.12 -6.40 19.50
CA LEU A 43 -6.02 -5.36 18.48
C LEU A 43 -6.20 -5.98 17.09
N GLN A 44 -6.89 -5.30 16.20
CA GLN A 44 -7.08 -5.71 14.80
C GLN A 44 -5.89 -5.30 13.93
N VAL A 45 -5.69 -6.03 12.82
CA VAL A 45 -4.63 -5.71 11.84
C VAL A 45 -4.81 -4.29 11.34
N GLU A 46 -6.05 -3.89 11.05
CA GLU A 46 -6.45 -2.60 10.49
C GLU A 46 -6.55 -1.44 11.50
N HIS A 47 -6.03 -1.59 12.72
CA HIS A 47 -6.01 -0.50 13.71
C HIS A 47 -5.41 0.82 13.20
N PRO A 48 -4.44 0.84 12.25
CA PRO A 48 -3.89 2.09 11.74
C PRO A 48 -4.94 3.03 11.14
N VAL A 49 -6.02 2.50 10.54
CA VAL A 49 -7.12 3.32 10.03
C VAL A 49 -7.77 4.11 11.18
N THR A 50 -8.05 3.45 12.30
CA THR A 50 -8.62 4.09 13.49
C THR A 50 -7.64 5.10 14.08
N GLU A 51 -6.37 4.77 14.19
CA GLU A 51 -5.33 5.67 14.72
C GLU A 51 -5.25 6.97 13.90
N LEU A 52 -5.23 6.85 12.57
CA LEU A 52 -5.11 8.02 11.69
C LEU A 52 -6.33 8.95 11.74
N VAL A 53 -7.54 8.39 11.85
CA VAL A 53 -8.75 9.23 11.88
C VAL A 53 -9.08 9.76 13.28
N THR A 54 -8.53 9.18 14.35
CA THR A 54 -8.74 9.64 15.73
C THR A 54 -7.57 10.42 16.31
N GLY A 55 -6.36 10.23 15.76
CA GLY A 55 -5.12 10.78 16.30
C GLY A 55 -4.63 10.07 17.56
N LEU A 56 -5.10 8.83 17.81
CA LEU A 56 -4.71 8.01 18.95
C LEU A 56 -3.63 7.00 18.58
N ASP A 57 -2.80 6.60 19.53
CA ASP A 57 -1.91 5.45 19.46
C ASP A 57 -2.54 4.32 20.29
N LEU A 58 -3.20 3.38 19.59
CA LEU A 58 -3.94 2.29 20.24
C LEU A 58 -3.01 1.29 20.91
N VAL A 59 -1.83 1.04 20.36
CA VAL A 59 -0.83 0.15 20.95
C VAL A 59 -0.30 0.73 22.26
N HIS A 60 0.01 2.02 22.27
CA HIS A 60 0.43 2.72 23.48
C HIS A 60 -0.66 2.67 24.57
N LEU A 61 -1.91 2.92 24.19
CA LEU A 61 -3.05 2.85 25.11
C LEU A 61 -3.25 1.45 25.67
N GLN A 62 -3.09 0.38 24.86
CA GLN A 62 -3.13 -1.00 25.35
C GLN A 62 -2.07 -1.25 26.44
N ILE A 63 -0.85 -0.79 26.23
CA ILE A 63 0.25 -0.94 27.20
C ILE A 63 -0.07 -0.20 28.48
N LEU A 64 -0.59 1.02 28.41
CA LEU A 64 -1.00 1.80 29.58
C LEU A 64 -2.09 1.10 30.39
N ILE A 65 -3.11 0.57 29.72
CA ILE A 65 -4.21 -0.16 30.37
C ILE A 65 -3.68 -1.46 31.01
N ALA A 66 -2.81 -2.19 30.32
CA ALA A 66 -2.18 -3.38 30.88
C ALA A 66 -1.31 -3.08 32.10
N ALA A 67 -0.71 -1.90 32.16
CA ALA A 67 0.00 -1.39 33.33
C ALA A 67 -0.91 -0.85 34.47
N GLY A 68 -2.22 -1.06 34.36
CA GLY A 68 -3.21 -0.64 35.36
C GLY A 68 -3.59 0.85 35.33
N ARG A 69 -3.20 1.57 34.25
CA ARG A 69 -3.58 2.97 34.06
C ARG A 69 -5.01 3.07 33.53
N LYS A 70 -5.72 4.11 33.94
CA LYS A 70 -7.01 4.44 33.35
C LYS A 70 -6.82 5.04 31.96
N LEU A 71 -7.79 4.80 31.07
CA LEU A 71 -7.83 5.45 29.78
C LEU A 71 -7.87 6.97 29.95
N PRO A 72 -6.98 7.74 29.32
CA PRO A 72 -6.84 9.19 29.56
C PRO A 72 -7.89 10.04 28.84
N LEU A 73 -8.93 9.41 28.25
CA LEU A 73 -9.97 10.05 27.44
C LEU A 73 -11.33 9.37 27.67
N THR A 74 -12.37 10.09 27.34
CA THR A 74 -13.76 9.59 27.32
C THR A 74 -14.26 9.44 25.88
N GLN A 75 -15.42 8.79 25.70
CA GLN A 75 -16.03 8.64 24.37
C GLN A 75 -16.30 10.00 23.70
N ASN A 76 -16.62 11.04 24.47
CA ASN A 76 -16.94 12.38 23.96
C ASN A 76 -15.70 13.15 23.47
N ASP A 77 -14.51 12.75 23.88
CA ASP A 77 -13.25 13.36 23.45
C ASP A 77 -12.86 12.89 22.05
N LEU A 78 -13.50 11.81 21.57
CA LEU A 78 -13.18 11.21 20.28
C LEU A 78 -13.84 11.95 19.12
N GLN A 79 -13.02 12.40 18.18
CA GLN A 79 -13.45 13.01 16.94
C GLN A 79 -12.85 12.27 15.75
N LEU A 80 -13.71 11.77 14.87
CA LEU A 80 -13.24 11.21 13.60
C LEU A 80 -12.93 12.36 12.64
N ARG A 81 -11.68 12.44 12.18
CA ARG A 81 -11.20 13.48 11.27
C ARG A 81 -10.65 12.84 9.99
N GLY A 82 -11.08 13.37 8.85
CA GLY A 82 -10.62 12.90 7.57
C GLY A 82 -11.07 11.48 7.23
N HIS A 83 -10.32 10.84 6.37
CA HIS A 83 -10.57 9.50 5.86
C HIS A 83 -9.26 8.73 5.72
N ALA A 84 -9.26 7.46 6.11
CA ALA A 84 -8.12 6.57 5.95
C ALA A 84 -8.54 5.29 5.22
N ILE A 85 -7.66 4.78 4.38
CA ILE A 85 -7.83 3.51 3.66
C ILE A 85 -6.55 2.71 3.85
N GLU A 86 -6.68 1.44 4.23
CA GLU A 86 -5.57 0.50 4.39
C GLU A 86 -5.60 -0.58 3.30
N LEU A 87 -4.44 -0.90 2.78
CA LEU A 87 -4.19 -2.00 1.86
C LEU A 87 -3.26 -3.00 2.57
N ARG A 88 -3.69 -4.25 2.70
CA ARG A 88 -2.84 -5.34 3.21
C ARG A 88 -2.06 -5.95 2.07
N VAL A 89 -0.76 -5.68 2.02
CA VAL A 89 0.13 -6.17 0.97
C VAL A 89 0.58 -7.58 1.30
N TYR A 90 0.22 -8.53 0.43
CA TYR A 90 0.53 -9.95 0.56
C TYR A 90 1.47 -10.43 -0.54
N ALA A 91 2.31 -11.41 -0.21
CA ALA A 91 3.07 -12.19 -1.19
C ALA A 91 2.16 -13.29 -1.77
N GLU A 92 1.20 -12.87 -2.58
CA GLU A 92 0.20 -13.71 -3.23
C GLU A 92 0.05 -13.30 -4.69
N ASP A 93 -0.32 -14.26 -5.54
CA ASP A 93 -0.58 -14.04 -6.95
C ASP A 93 -2.09 -13.97 -7.23
N PRO A 94 -2.70 -12.78 -7.38
CA PRO A 94 -4.13 -12.62 -7.64
C PRO A 94 -4.58 -13.23 -8.97
N ASP A 95 -3.68 -13.35 -9.93
CA ASP A 95 -3.99 -13.92 -11.26
C ASP A 95 -3.93 -15.46 -11.25
N ASN A 96 -3.42 -16.03 -10.15
CA ASN A 96 -3.32 -17.46 -9.92
C ASN A 96 -4.02 -17.87 -8.60
N ASN A 97 -5.29 -17.51 -8.47
CA ASN A 97 -6.14 -17.84 -7.31
C ASN A 97 -5.51 -17.48 -5.94
N PHE A 98 -4.76 -16.38 -5.85
CA PHE A 98 -4.08 -15.94 -4.62
C PHE A 98 -3.13 -16.98 -4.02
N PHE A 99 -2.52 -17.82 -4.87
CA PHE A 99 -1.50 -18.73 -4.38
C PHE A 99 -0.36 -17.94 -3.73
N PRO A 100 0.12 -18.39 -2.55
CA PRO A 100 1.27 -17.80 -1.89
C PRO A 100 2.50 -17.80 -2.81
N SER A 101 3.24 -16.71 -2.81
CA SER A 101 4.47 -16.53 -3.59
C SER A 101 5.66 -16.40 -2.66
N PRO A 102 6.18 -17.52 -2.11
CA PRO A 102 7.39 -17.50 -1.30
C PRO A 102 8.60 -17.17 -2.17
N GLY A 103 9.62 -16.60 -1.55
CA GLY A 103 10.85 -16.29 -2.28
C GLY A 103 11.63 -15.14 -1.66
N LYS A 104 12.79 -14.87 -2.23
CA LYS A 104 13.65 -13.80 -1.78
C LYS A 104 13.22 -12.46 -2.39
N ILE A 105 13.03 -11.45 -1.56
CA ILE A 105 12.82 -10.07 -2.01
C ILE A 105 14.13 -9.54 -2.58
N THR A 106 14.17 -9.36 -3.89
CA THR A 106 15.37 -8.93 -4.61
C THR A 106 15.48 -7.42 -4.72
N ARG A 107 14.35 -6.72 -4.64
CA ARG A 107 14.26 -5.26 -4.67
C ARG A 107 13.03 -4.79 -3.91
N LEU A 108 13.19 -3.77 -3.08
CA LEU A 108 12.11 -3.13 -2.34
C LEU A 108 12.20 -1.62 -2.51
N LEU A 109 11.12 -1.00 -2.98
CA LEU A 109 10.94 0.45 -2.99
C LEU A 109 9.65 0.76 -2.25
N SER A 110 9.77 1.28 -1.04
CA SER A 110 8.62 1.64 -0.20
C SER A 110 8.13 3.06 -0.51
N PRO A 111 6.82 3.26 -0.63
CA PRO A 111 6.25 4.58 -0.86
C PRO A 111 6.35 5.45 0.39
N SER A 112 6.40 6.76 0.21
CA SER A 112 6.48 7.71 1.32
C SER A 112 5.75 9.01 1.00
N GLY A 113 5.81 9.97 1.95
CA GLY A 113 5.29 11.32 1.76
C GLY A 113 4.03 11.63 2.58
N PRO A 114 3.47 12.84 2.43
CA PRO A 114 2.38 13.34 3.27
C PRO A 114 1.14 12.44 3.25
N GLY A 115 0.71 11.99 4.43
CA GLY A 115 -0.49 11.16 4.60
C GLY A 115 -0.32 9.71 4.14
N ILE A 116 0.91 9.24 3.96
CA ILE A 116 1.23 7.82 3.74
C ILE A 116 1.90 7.27 5.00
N ARG A 117 1.42 6.11 5.44
CA ARG A 117 2.01 5.27 6.47
C ARG A 117 2.21 3.88 5.91
N GLU A 118 3.38 3.31 6.12
CA GLU A 118 3.68 1.90 5.87
C GLU A 118 4.10 1.23 7.17
N ASP A 119 3.39 0.17 7.54
CA ASP A 119 3.79 -0.72 8.62
C ASP A 119 4.30 -2.01 7.95
N SER A 120 5.61 -2.17 7.87
CA SER A 120 6.25 -3.24 7.09
C SER A 120 7.12 -4.12 7.99
N GLY A 121 7.11 -5.43 7.71
CA GLY A 121 7.97 -6.42 8.35
C GLY A 121 9.08 -6.95 7.44
N ILE A 122 9.25 -6.39 6.23
CA ILE A 122 10.16 -6.90 5.21
C ILE A 122 11.29 -5.92 4.89
N TYR A 123 12.34 -6.45 4.27
CA TYR A 123 13.47 -5.67 3.75
C TYR A 123 14.07 -6.35 2.51
N GLU A 124 14.82 -5.60 1.72
CA GLU A 124 15.52 -6.13 0.56
C GLU A 124 16.53 -7.21 0.98
N GLY A 125 16.41 -8.39 0.38
CA GLY A 125 17.20 -9.57 0.74
C GLY A 125 16.51 -10.56 1.67
N TRP A 126 15.39 -10.19 2.32
CA TRP A 126 14.60 -11.09 3.15
C TRP A 126 13.89 -12.16 2.32
N THR A 127 13.66 -13.33 2.91
CA THR A 127 12.96 -14.45 2.28
C THR A 127 11.59 -14.62 2.91
N VAL A 128 10.54 -14.53 2.10
CA VAL A 128 9.15 -14.78 2.51
C VAL A 128 8.99 -16.26 2.82
N PRO A 129 8.68 -16.64 4.07
CA PRO A 129 8.48 -18.04 4.46
C PRO A 129 7.09 -18.54 4.02
N LEU A 130 6.91 -19.87 4.03
CA LEU A 130 5.60 -20.52 3.84
C LEU A 130 4.91 -20.87 5.17
N ASP A 131 5.62 -20.72 6.30
CA ASP A 131 5.17 -21.23 7.60
C ASP A 131 4.15 -20.32 8.28
N TYR A 132 3.99 -19.10 7.80
CA TYR A 132 3.15 -18.05 8.38
C TYR A 132 2.30 -17.37 7.31
N ASP A 133 1.47 -16.42 7.75
CA ASP A 133 0.70 -15.53 6.88
C ASP A 133 1.63 -14.80 5.89
N PRO A 134 1.32 -14.78 4.59
CA PRO A 134 2.15 -14.14 3.56
C PRO A 134 2.06 -12.60 3.56
N MET A 135 1.48 -11.97 4.59
CA MET A 135 1.41 -10.52 4.70
C MET A 135 2.80 -9.90 4.83
N LEU A 136 3.12 -8.99 3.93
CA LEU A 136 4.40 -8.29 3.85
C LEU A 136 4.38 -6.95 4.58
N ALA A 137 3.30 -6.20 4.37
CA ALA A 137 3.14 -4.85 4.88
C ALA A 137 1.67 -4.42 4.90
N LYS A 138 1.40 -3.34 5.62
CA LYS A 138 0.16 -2.56 5.51
C LYS A 138 0.53 -1.20 4.94
N LEU A 139 -0.12 -0.80 3.86
CA LEU A 139 -0.01 0.53 3.26
C LEU A 139 -1.28 1.31 3.57
N ILE A 140 -1.15 2.42 4.26
CA ILE A 140 -2.28 3.23 4.68
C ILE A 140 -2.13 4.65 4.12
N ALA A 141 -3.22 5.17 3.54
CA ALA A 141 -3.31 6.58 3.21
C ALA A 141 -4.37 7.28 4.06
N TYR A 142 -4.02 8.46 4.54
CA TYR A 142 -4.92 9.38 5.25
C TYR A 142 -5.03 10.70 4.50
N ALA A 143 -6.25 11.23 4.39
CA ALA A 143 -6.52 12.54 3.78
C ALA A 143 -7.77 13.17 4.38
N PRO A 144 -8.05 14.47 4.13
CA PRO A 144 -9.30 15.11 4.54
C PRO A 144 -10.55 14.44 3.99
N THR A 145 -10.52 13.91 2.75
CA THR A 145 -11.66 13.24 2.10
C THR A 145 -11.28 11.86 1.57
N ARG A 146 -12.30 11.03 1.26
CA ARG A 146 -12.13 9.70 0.66
C ARG A 146 -11.41 9.78 -0.68
N GLU A 147 -11.83 10.69 -1.55
CA GLU A 147 -11.26 10.88 -2.89
C GLU A 147 -9.76 11.20 -2.79
N GLN A 148 -9.39 12.08 -1.87
CA GLN A 148 -8.00 12.44 -1.65
C GLN A 148 -7.18 11.27 -1.06
N ALA A 149 -7.78 10.43 -0.20
CA ALA A 149 -7.13 9.23 0.32
C ALA A 149 -6.88 8.23 -0.82
N ILE A 150 -7.86 8.02 -1.71
CA ILE A 150 -7.71 7.19 -2.91
C ILE A 150 -6.58 7.73 -3.81
N GLN A 151 -6.56 9.02 -4.08
CA GLN A 151 -5.49 9.63 -4.90
C GLN A 151 -4.10 9.44 -4.29
N ARG A 152 -3.97 9.55 -2.97
CA ARG A 152 -2.72 9.28 -2.25
C ARG A 152 -2.29 7.82 -2.37
N LEU A 153 -3.24 6.87 -2.27
CA LEU A 153 -2.95 5.45 -2.46
C LEU A 153 -2.51 5.14 -3.89
N ARG A 154 -3.18 5.70 -4.90
CA ARG A 154 -2.77 5.54 -6.31
C ARG A 154 -1.32 5.97 -6.50
N ARG A 155 -0.96 7.18 -6.06
CA ARG A 155 0.42 7.66 -6.11
C ARG A 155 1.37 6.72 -5.33
N ALA A 156 1.01 6.31 -4.12
CA ALA A 156 1.84 5.43 -3.33
C ALA A 156 2.05 4.05 -3.99
N LEU A 157 1.03 3.49 -4.64
CA LEU A 157 1.16 2.24 -5.39
C LEU A 157 2.04 2.38 -6.64
N ASP A 158 2.08 3.56 -7.28
CA ASP A 158 2.99 3.81 -8.41
C ASP A 158 4.46 3.84 -7.96
N GLU A 159 4.71 4.27 -6.73
CA GLU A 159 6.04 4.29 -6.11
C GLU A 159 6.42 2.93 -5.48
N TYR A 160 5.43 2.07 -5.16
CA TYR A 160 5.66 0.81 -4.46
C TYR A 160 6.11 -0.29 -5.41
N PHE A 161 7.28 -0.86 -5.14
CA PHE A 161 7.80 -1.97 -5.91
C PHE A 161 8.37 -3.06 -5.00
N ILE A 162 7.93 -4.30 -5.22
CA ILE A 162 8.44 -5.50 -4.54
C ILE A 162 8.87 -6.48 -5.64
N GLY A 163 10.18 -6.71 -5.75
CA GLY A 163 10.76 -7.64 -6.72
C GLY A 163 11.14 -8.97 -6.08
N GLY A 164 11.05 -10.06 -6.86
CA GLY A 164 11.44 -11.41 -6.46
C GLY A 164 10.27 -12.30 -6.02
N VAL A 165 9.12 -11.73 -5.70
CA VAL A 165 7.88 -12.44 -5.37
C VAL A 165 6.70 -11.79 -6.09
N ALA A 166 5.65 -12.55 -6.36
CA ALA A 166 4.37 -11.98 -6.78
C ALA A 166 3.70 -11.31 -5.58
N SER A 167 2.93 -10.26 -5.83
CA SER A 167 2.19 -9.54 -4.80
C SER A 167 0.85 -9.02 -5.33
N ASN A 168 -0.06 -8.74 -4.41
CA ASN A 168 -1.39 -8.23 -4.72
C ASN A 168 -1.44 -6.71 -5.03
N LEU A 169 -0.29 -6.04 -5.23
CA LEU A 169 -0.22 -4.61 -5.55
C LEU A 169 -0.95 -4.26 -6.85
N GLY A 170 -0.93 -5.17 -7.85
CA GLY A 170 -1.67 -5.01 -9.11
C GLY A 170 -3.19 -4.96 -8.89
N LEU A 171 -3.71 -5.87 -8.08
CA LEU A 171 -5.13 -5.90 -7.71
C LEU A 171 -5.59 -4.59 -7.05
N PHE A 172 -4.77 -4.01 -6.18
CA PHE A 172 -5.12 -2.75 -5.54
C PHE A 172 -5.20 -1.57 -6.51
N ARG A 173 -4.39 -1.55 -7.57
CA ARG A 173 -4.52 -0.53 -8.63
C ARG A 173 -5.87 -0.64 -9.31
N ASP A 174 -6.28 -1.87 -9.65
CA ASP A 174 -7.59 -2.11 -10.27
C ASP A 174 -8.75 -1.71 -9.34
N ILE A 175 -8.67 -2.08 -8.06
CA ILE A 175 -9.68 -1.70 -7.04
C ILE A 175 -9.81 -0.18 -6.90
N LEU A 176 -8.70 0.53 -6.84
CA LEU A 176 -8.72 1.98 -6.66
C LEU A 176 -9.22 2.73 -7.91
N GLU A 177 -9.26 2.08 -9.07
CA GLU A 177 -9.81 2.62 -10.32
C GLU A 177 -11.28 2.24 -10.54
N ASP A 178 -11.79 1.27 -9.80
CA ASP A 178 -13.15 0.79 -9.92
C ASP A 178 -14.16 1.81 -9.37
N ASP A 179 -15.19 2.12 -10.16
CA ASP A 179 -16.19 3.14 -9.84
C ASP A 179 -16.99 2.79 -8.58
N ASP A 180 -17.31 1.51 -8.36
CA ASP A 180 -18.05 1.07 -7.17
C ASP A 180 -17.21 1.25 -5.91
N PHE A 181 -15.91 0.96 -5.98
CA PHE A 181 -15.00 1.22 -4.86
C PHE A 181 -14.86 2.72 -4.59
N VAL A 182 -14.69 3.53 -5.62
CA VAL A 182 -14.58 5.01 -5.49
C VAL A 182 -15.85 5.60 -4.88
N ALA A 183 -17.02 5.13 -5.31
CA ALA A 183 -18.32 5.55 -4.79
C ALA A 183 -18.65 4.96 -3.42
N ALA A 184 -17.83 4.07 -2.85
CA ALA A 184 -18.09 3.30 -1.65
C ALA A 184 -19.33 2.38 -1.74
N ASN A 185 -19.67 1.94 -2.95
CA ASN A 185 -20.76 1.01 -3.22
C ASN A 185 -20.23 -0.45 -3.14
N ILE A 186 -19.74 -0.82 -1.96
CA ILE A 186 -19.06 -2.10 -1.71
C ILE A 186 -19.77 -2.90 -0.63
N ASP A 187 -19.76 -4.21 -0.77
CA ASP A 187 -20.23 -5.20 0.18
C ASP A 187 -19.27 -6.39 0.28
N THR A 188 -19.61 -7.42 1.07
CA THR A 188 -18.76 -8.60 1.25
C THR A 188 -18.55 -9.41 -0.03
N GLY A 189 -19.42 -9.31 -1.04
CA GLY A 189 -19.30 -9.96 -2.36
C GLY A 189 -18.62 -9.11 -3.42
N TYR A 190 -18.11 -7.92 -3.07
CA TYR A 190 -17.53 -7.00 -4.04
C TYR A 190 -16.36 -7.60 -4.83
N LEU A 191 -15.41 -8.24 -4.15
CA LEU A 191 -14.24 -8.83 -4.82
C LEU A 191 -14.61 -10.01 -5.71
N ASP A 192 -15.61 -10.81 -5.32
CA ASP A 192 -16.10 -11.93 -6.14
C ASP A 192 -16.70 -11.46 -7.47
N ARG A 193 -17.21 -10.24 -7.50
CA ARG A 193 -17.70 -9.59 -8.74
C ARG A 193 -16.57 -8.94 -9.53
N LEU A 194 -15.60 -8.31 -8.88
CA LEU A 194 -14.52 -7.59 -9.53
C LEU A 194 -13.49 -8.54 -10.17
N ILE A 195 -13.05 -9.57 -9.44
CA ILE A 195 -11.94 -10.44 -9.87
C ILE A 195 -12.18 -11.09 -11.25
N PRO A 196 -13.36 -11.65 -11.55
CA PRO A 196 -13.62 -12.23 -12.86
C PRO A 196 -13.61 -11.22 -14.02
N THR A 197 -13.87 -9.93 -13.73
CA THR A 197 -13.90 -8.88 -14.75
C THR A 197 -12.52 -8.29 -15.04
N ARG A 198 -11.56 -8.56 -14.16
CA ARG A 198 -10.18 -8.17 -14.38
C ARG A 198 -9.70 -8.86 -15.65
N SER A 199 -9.45 -8.06 -16.66
CA SER A 199 -8.66 -8.56 -17.78
C SER A 199 -7.31 -8.94 -17.20
N SER A 200 -6.91 -10.19 -17.33
CA SER A 200 -5.53 -10.63 -17.18
C SER A 200 -4.71 -10.01 -18.33
N VAL A 201 -4.68 -8.69 -18.34
CA VAL A 201 -3.80 -7.93 -19.21
C VAL A 201 -2.43 -7.96 -18.53
N VAL A 202 -1.80 -9.14 -18.60
CA VAL A 202 -0.38 -9.09 -18.89
C VAL A 202 -0.32 -8.32 -20.22
N PRO A 203 0.25 -7.10 -20.27
CA PRO A 203 0.49 -6.46 -21.53
C PRO A 203 1.33 -7.45 -22.34
N ARG A 204 0.68 -8.20 -23.25
CA ARG A 204 1.46 -8.90 -24.26
C ARG A 204 2.21 -7.80 -24.96
N PRO A 205 3.53 -7.81 -24.97
CA PRO A 205 4.27 -6.79 -25.69
C PRO A 205 3.76 -6.89 -27.14
N ASN A 206 2.86 -5.96 -27.53
CA ASN A 206 2.67 -5.68 -28.93
C ASN A 206 4.09 -5.49 -29.47
N GLY A 207 4.42 -5.92 -30.67
CA GLY A 207 5.79 -6.08 -31.21
C GLY A 207 6.77 -4.90 -31.05
N ASN A 208 6.38 -3.84 -30.37
CA ASN A 208 7.22 -2.76 -29.87
C ASN A 208 7.74 -3.01 -28.43
N GLY A 209 7.16 -3.91 -27.65
CA GLY A 209 7.59 -4.21 -26.27
C GLY A 209 8.99 -4.81 -26.23
N GLU A 210 9.36 -5.66 -27.18
CA GLU A 210 10.72 -6.18 -27.32
C GLU A 210 11.72 -5.07 -27.64
N LYS A 211 11.32 -4.10 -28.49
CA LYS A 211 12.18 -2.94 -28.80
C LYS A 211 12.34 -2.02 -27.58
N VAL A 212 11.27 -1.78 -26.82
CA VAL A 212 11.31 -0.99 -25.60
C VAL A 212 12.12 -1.70 -24.53
N ALA A 213 11.96 -3.03 -24.35
CA ALA A 213 12.76 -3.82 -23.43
C ALA A 213 14.25 -3.85 -23.85
N ALA A 214 14.55 -3.96 -25.15
CA ALA A 214 15.91 -3.90 -25.65
C ALA A 214 16.56 -2.52 -25.44
N ILE A 215 15.81 -1.44 -25.66
CA ILE A 215 16.27 -0.06 -25.40
C ILE A 215 16.50 0.15 -23.89
N ALA A 216 15.58 -0.29 -23.04
CA ALA A 216 15.72 -0.21 -21.59
C ALA A 216 16.91 -1.04 -21.09
N ALA A 217 17.09 -2.26 -21.60
CA ALA A 217 18.25 -3.10 -21.29
C ALA A 217 19.58 -2.45 -21.73
N ALA A 218 19.59 -1.82 -22.92
CA ALA A 218 20.77 -1.10 -23.41
C ALA A 218 21.09 0.15 -22.56
N LEU A 219 20.08 0.85 -22.06
CA LEU A 219 20.24 1.99 -21.17
C LEU A 219 20.64 1.61 -19.74
N MET A 220 20.25 0.39 -19.29
CA MET A 220 20.57 -0.16 -17.98
C MET A 220 21.91 -0.92 -17.93
N GLN A 221 22.53 -1.20 -19.08
CA GLN A 221 23.86 -1.78 -19.06
C GLN A 221 24.85 -0.79 -18.43
N PRO A 222 25.57 -1.17 -17.36
CA PRO A 222 26.63 -0.34 -16.84
C PRO A 222 27.64 -0.14 -17.97
N ILE A 223 28.03 1.12 -18.22
CA ILE A 223 29.08 1.48 -19.19
C ILE A 223 30.38 0.79 -18.71
N ARG A 224 30.54 -0.46 -19.08
CA ARG A 224 31.78 -1.20 -18.90
C ARG A 224 32.71 -0.74 -19.99
N ASN A 225 33.71 0.05 -19.56
CA ASN A 225 34.85 0.50 -20.35
C ASN A 225 34.51 1.41 -21.54
N GLY A 226 34.53 2.71 -21.31
CA GLY A 226 34.75 3.87 -22.16
C GLY A 226 35.07 3.76 -23.67
N ARG A 227 34.48 2.79 -24.38
CA ARG A 227 34.54 2.70 -25.83
C ARG A 227 33.16 2.46 -26.39
N LEU A 228 32.57 3.51 -26.91
CA LEU A 228 31.45 3.41 -27.87
C LEU A 228 31.98 2.69 -29.12
N PRO A 229 31.21 1.75 -29.73
CA PRO A 229 31.60 1.21 -31.04
C PRO A 229 31.58 2.38 -32.05
N SER A 230 32.70 2.62 -32.70
CA SER A 230 32.80 3.60 -33.77
C SER A 230 32.07 3.04 -34.98
N THR A 231 30.90 3.56 -35.30
CA THR A 231 30.32 3.42 -36.63
C THR A 231 31.05 4.40 -37.53
N ASN A 232 32.04 3.88 -38.29
CA ASN A 232 32.61 4.60 -39.42
C ASN A 232 31.54 4.66 -40.54
N ASN A 233 30.84 5.76 -40.64
CA ASN A 233 30.28 6.26 -41.91
C ASN A 233 30.30 7.79 -41.86
N GLY A 234 31.12 8.33 -42.67
CA GLY A 234 31.35 9.77 -42.74
C GLY A 234 30.16 10.53 -43.29
N VAL A 235 29.78 11.56 -42.59
CA VAL A 235 29.26 12.83 -43.16
C VAL A 235 29.63 13.94 -42.18
N ASN A 236 30.30 14.95 -42.72
CA ASN A 236 30.65 16.22 -42.09
C ASN A 236 29.37 16.98 -41.64
N GLY A 237 29.39 17.52 -40.43
CA GLY A 237 28.36 18.46 -40.00
C GLY A 237 28.35 18.68 -38.50
N ILE A 238 29.10 19.68 -38.03
CA ILE A 238 29.14 20.12 -36.64
C ILE A 238 27.83 20.81 -36.29
N ALA A 239 27.08 20.25 -35.36
CA ALA A 239 26.11 20.99 -34.57
C ALA A 239 26.25 20.59 -33.10
N HIS A 240 27.04 21.36 -32.35
CA HIS A 240 27.04 21.27 -30.89
C HIS A 240 25.71 21.79 -30.37
N SER A 241 24.85 20.87 -29.86
CA SER A 241 23.58 21.26 -29.27
C SER A 241 23.81 22.02 -27.94
N ALA A 242 22.96 23.00 -27.68
CA ALA A 242 22.98 23.82 -26.46
C ALA A 242 22.89 23.00 -25.14
N SER A 243 22.53 21.73 -25.23
CA SER A 243 22.36 20.83 -24.08
C SER A 243 23.66 20.39 -23.39
N ASP A 244 24.82 20.56 -24.04
CA ASP A 244 26.10 20.14 -23.44
C ASP A 244 26.86 21.29 -22.76
N ARG A 245 26.39 22.53 -22.91
CA ARG A 245 27.03 23.71 -22.34
C ARG A 245 26.87 23.78 -20.82
N TRP A 246 25.66 23.46 -20.32
CA TRP A 246 25.38 23.48 -18.87
C TRP A 246 26.13 22.38 -18.13
N LYS A 247 26.32 21.18 -18.72
CA LYS A 247 27.10 20.07 -18.13
C LYS A 247 28.57 20.43 -17.97
N ARG A 248 29.14 21.22 -18.90
CA ARG A 248 30.51 21.70 -18.79
C ARG A 248 30.64 22.77 -17.71
N VAL A 249 29.70 23.70 -17.63
CA VAL A 249 29.71 24.77 -16.61
C VAL A 249 29.57 24.14 -15.20
N ALA A 250 28.63 23.24 -15.01
CA ALA A 250 28.45 22.53 -13.72
C ALA A 250 29.69 21.74 -13.28
N ARG A 251 30.43 21.10 -14.22
CA ARG A 251 31.70 20.44 -13.90
C ARG A 251 32.83 21.42 -13.56
N GLN A 252 32.86 22.57 -14.15
CA GLN A 252 33.86 23.61 -13.84
C GLN A 252 33.60 24.28 -12.49
N GLU A 253 32.35 24.45 -12.11
CA GLU A 253 31.98 25.01 -10.79
C GLU A 253 32.28 23.99 -9.67
N ALA A 254 31.96 22.72 -9.85
CA ALA A 254 32.27 21.66 -8.88
C ALA A 254 33.79 21.45 -8.62
N LEU A 255 34.65 21.93 -9.53
CA LEU A 255 36.11 21.88 -9.37
C LEU A 255 36.71 23.17 -8.75
N ARG A 256 35.91 24.22 -8.55
CA ARG A 256 36.33 25.48 -7.92
C ARG A 256 36.07 25.53 -6.41
N GLU A 257 35.30 24.61 -5.86
CA GLU A 257 34.96 24.50 -4.43
C GLU A 257 35.79 23.45 -3.69
N ARG A 258 37.02 23.16 -4.17
CA ARG A 258 37.99 22.36 -3.44
C ARG A 258 39.27 23.15 -3.18
#